data_2c71569f4e0e3c1a26b553a30668ffa7
#
_entry.id   2c71569f4e0e3c1a26b553a30668ffa7
#
_cell.length_a   1.000
_cell.length_b   1.000
_cell.length_c   1.000
_cell.angle_alpha   90.00
_cell.angle_beta   90.00
_cell.angle_gamma   90.00
#
_symmetry.space_group_name_H-M   'P 1'
#
loop_
_entity.id
_entity.type
_entity.pdbx_description
1 polymer ?
#
loop_
_entity_poly.entity_id
_entity_poly.type
_entity_poly.pdbx_seq_one_letter_code
_entity_poly.pdbx_strand_id
1 'polypeptide(L)'
;MTPIKKKALPPSASSQAQTSPKDTLPAYSSSETTSASLESSSTSSAQIETSTSPQIEEPKTKEQKSSYFEKKLYRIGKATNAWQVLQNRSINPTLMQQLLPLKKRLLGSFNYVEILYNDYINKGEISPINSKILAVRTNKWTLFSYEVDGEMEYYDIDGNAPDLAMDRVPFAYTRITSPFDLHRRHPITHRIRPHEGVDLKGSYGTPIASTGDGIVTFAGWQNGYGRLVIVNHNNGYETRYGHLSAIDVSTGQRVKRGQFIAKLGNSGISTGAHLHYEVRIEGIPYDPMTVKLPSYHPLPKSKLTTWKQYSNIYLEAITDIKKQGYTDK
;
A
#
# COMPACT_ATOMS: atom_id res chain seq x y z
N MET A 1 -48.32 42.44 18.91
CA MET A 1 -48.35 41.11 18.32
C MET A 1 -48.29 41.26 16.81
N THR A 2 -47.12 41.07 16.22
CA THR A 2 -46.89 41.21 14.79
C THR A 2 -46.30 39.88 14.28
N PRO A 3 -46.81 39.25 13.19
CA PRO A 3 -46.39 37.94 12.79
C PRO A 3 -45.08 37.98 11.95
N ILE A 4 -44.18 37.08 12.24
CA ILE A 4 -42.90 36.88 11.56
C ILE A 4 -43.10 36.14 10.24
N LYS A 5 -42.67 36.72 9.14
CA LYS A 5 -42.67 36.16 7.79
C LYS A 5 -41.64 35.04 7.65
N LYS A 6 -42.07 33.84 7.24
CA LYS A 6 -41.24 32.74 6.80
C LYS A 6 -40.54 33.09 5.46
N LYS A 7 -39.22 33.02 5.41
CA LYS A 7 -38.40 33.18 4.23
C LYS A 7 -38.19 31.82 3.58
N ALA A 8 -38.61 31.68 2.32
CA ALA A 8 -38.46 30.45 1.54
C ALA A 8 -37.03 30.23 1.08
N LEU A 9 -36.58 28.96 1.06
CA LEU A 9 -35.30 28.49 0.53
C LEU A 9 -35.36 28.40 -1.02
N PRO A 10 -34.27 28.68 -1.74
CA PRO A 10 -34.22 28.49 -3.18
C PRO A 10 -34.02 27.01 -3.56
N PRO A 11 -34.37 26.58 -4.79
CA PRO A 11 -34.36 25.20 -5.22
C PRO A 11 -32.89 24.72 -5.52
N SER A 12 -32.66 23.46 -5.25
CA SER A 12 -31.40 22.74 -5.50
C SER A 12 -31.10 22.61 -7.00
N ALA A 13 -29.89 22.95 -7.39
CA ALA A 13 -29.38 22.73 -8.74
C ALA A 13 -29.04 21.23 -8.95
N SER A 14 -29.54 20.71 -10.09
CA SER A 14 -29.28 19.35 -10.59
C SER A 14 -27.80 19.12 -10.89
N SER A 15 -27.23 18.07 -10.32
CA SER A 15 -25.90 17.57 -10.64
C SER A 15 -25.88 16.88 -11.99
N GLN A 16 -25.14 17.43 -12.95
CA GLN A 16 -24.79 16.74 -14.17
C GLN A 16 -23.67 15.72 -13.84
N ALA A 17 -23.90 14.48 -14.21
CA ALA A 17 -22.93 13.40 -14.13
C ALA A 17 -21.79 13.65 -15.14
N GLN A 18 -20.59 13.88 -14.65
CA GLN A 18 -19.37 13.84 -15.45
C GLN A 18 -18.93 12.38 -15.60
N THR A 19 -18.91 11.91 -16.84
CA THR A 19 -18.37 10.62 -17.24
C THR A 19 -16.85 10.64 -17.12
N SER A 20 -16.30 9.74 -16.32
CA SER A 20 -14.87 9.50 -16.19
C SER A 20 -14.27 8.88 -17.44
N PRO A 21 -13.01 9.21 -17.81
CA PRO A 21 -12.35 8.57 -18.93
C PRO A 21 -12.03 7.10 -18.63
N LYS A 22 -12.17 6.25 -19.62
CA LYS A 22 -11.81 4.84 -19.58
C LYS A 22 -10.28 4.70 -19.53
N ASP A 23 -9.74 4.28 -18.39
CA ASP A 23 -8.36 3.85 -18.26
C ASP A 23 -8.18 2.50 -18.93
N THR A 24 -7.54 2.51 -20.09
CA THR A 24 -7.05 1.33 -20.77
C THR A 24 -5.65 0.99 -20.23
N LEU A 25 -5.51 -0.16 -19.60
CA LEU A 25 -4.23 -0.79 -19.30
C LEU A 25 -3.46 -1.05 -20.60
N PRO A 26 -2.14 -0.87 -20.67
CA PRO A 26 -1.37 -1.25 -21.82
C PRO A 26 -1.41 -2.78 -21.99
N ALA A 27 -2.00 -3.23 -23.08
CA ALA A 27 -2.01 -4.63 -23.48
C ALA A 27 -0.59 -5.07 -23.85
N TYR A 28 -0.11 -6.10 -23.21
CA TYR A 28 1.11 -6.82 -23.57
C TYR A 28 0.79 -7.68 -24.78
N SER A 29 1.22 -7.29 -26.00
CA SER A 29 1.08 -8.11 -27.20
C SER A 29 2.13 -9.21 -27.19
N SER A 30 1.71 -10.43 -27.04
CA SER A 30 2.47 -11.63 -27.41
C SER A 30 2.44 -11.75 -28.93
N SER A 31 3.59 -11.64 -29.57
CA SER A 31 3.76 -11.94 -31.01
C SER A 31 3.66 -13.45 -31.21
N GLU A 32 2.55 -13.90 -31.77
CA GLU A 32 2.42 -15.25 -32.35
C GLU A 32 3.11 -15.31 -33.70
N THR A 33 4.00 -16.27 -33.83
CA THR A 33 4.63 -16.72 -35.09
C THR A 33 3.61 -17.50 -35.91
N THR A 34 3.18 -16.95 -37.01
CA THR A 34 2.42 -17.68 -38.04
C THR A 34 3.39 -18.24 -39.08
N SER A 35 3.50 -19.57 -39.11
CA SER A 35 4.04 -20.36 -40.19
C SER A 35 3.04 -20.40 -41.37
N ALA A 36 3.45 -19.96 -42.54
CA ALA A 36 2.72 -20.18 -43.80
C ALA A 36 3.50 -21.12 -44.67
N SER A 37 2.79 -22.13 -45.13
CA SER A 37 3.19 -23.27 -45.91
C SER A 37 3.42 -22.94 -47.40
N LEU A 38 4.27 -23.76 -47.96
CA LEU A 38 4.66 -23.96 -49.36
C LEU A 38 3.50 -24.07 -50.35
N GLU A 39 3.67 -23.48 -51.53
CA GLU A 39 3.22 -24.07 -52.78
C GLU A 39 4.25 -23.86 -53.92
N SER A 40 4.42 -24.91 -54.66
CA SER A 40 5.37 -25.19 -55.72
C SER A 40 4.84 -24.76 -57.09
N SER A 41 5.71 -24.34 -58.02
CA SER A 41 5.66 -24.76 -59.46
C SER A 41 6.93 -24.33 -60.20
N SER A 42 7.66 -25.27 -60.62
CA SER A 42 8.08 -25.83 -61.91
C SER A 42 8.80 -24.93 -62.89
N THR A 43 10.05 -25.42 -63.24
CA THR A 43 10.76 -25.59 -64.45
C THR A 43 11.13 -24.42 -65.36
N SER A 44 12.45 -24.21 -65.54
CA SER A 44 13.08 -24.36 -66.85
C SER A 44 14.62 -24.32 -66.76
N SER A 45 15.24 -25.22 -67.55
CA SER A 45 16.68 -25.49 -67.71
C SER A 45 17.34 -24.46 -68.61
N ALA A 46 18.59 -24.04 -68.34
CA ALA A 46 19.64 -23.81 -69.36
C ALA A 46 21.01 -23.49 -68.72
N GLN A 47 21.94 -24.38 -68.93
CA GLN A 47 23.36 -24.31 -69.32
C GLN A 47 24.35 -23.35 -68.64
N ILE A 48 25.35 -24.03 -68.19
CA ILE A 48 26.75 -23.84 -67.83
C ILE A 48 27.47 -22.69 -68.56
N GLU A 49 28.11 -21.80 -67.85
CA GLU A 49 29.42 -21.24 -68.13
C GLU A 49 30.26 -21.01 -66.88
N THR A 50 31.48 -21.54 -66.90
CA THR A 50 32.53 -21.40 -65.92
C THR A 50 33.19 -20.03 -66.00
N SER A 51 33.23 -19.26 -64.89
CA SER A 51 34.27 -18.22 -64.69
C SER A 51 34.46 -17.89 -63.24
N THR A 52 35.69 -18.03 -62.83
CA THR A 52 36.49 -17.40 -61.77
C THR A 52 35.75 -16.69 -60.62
N SER A 53 35.92 -17.23 -59.41
CA SER A 53 35.50 -16.61 -58.14
C SER A 53 36.13 -15.24 -57.89
N PRO A 54 35.35 -14.25 -57.55
CA PRO A 54 35.73 -13.23 -56.58
C PRO A 54 35.23 -13.65 -55.17
N GLN A 55 36.11 -13.59 -54.21
CA GLN A 55 35.72 -13.70 -52.80
C GLN A 55 34.71 -12.62 -52.49
N ILE A 56 33.45 -13.02 -52.31
CA ILE A 56 32.43 -12.14 -51.78
C ILE A 56 32.62 -12.15 -50.25
N GLU A 57 33.19 -11.06 -49.73
CA GLU A 57 33.08 -10.74 -48.29
C GLU A 57 31.57 -10.74 -47.97
N GLU A 58 31.14 -11.68 -47.13
CA GLU A 58 29.81 -11.65 -46.55
C GLU A 58 29.63 -10.29 -45.83
N PRO A 59 28.59 -9.53 -46.15
CA PRO A 59 28.30 -8.35 -45.37
C PRO A 59 27.97 -8.83 -43.95
N LYS A 60 28.83 -8.48 -42.96
CA LYS A 60 28.52 -8.59 -41.55
C LYS A 60 27.25 -7.79 -41.34
N THR A 61 26.11 -8.45 -41.39
CA THR A 61 24.81 -7.89 -41.01
C THR A 61 24.94 -7.53 -39.55
N LYS A 62 25.17 -6.25 -39.27
CA LYS A 62 25.01 -5.70 -37.94
C LYS A 62 23.54 -5.92 -37.61
N GLU A 63 23.24 -6.96 -36.82
CA GLU A 63 21.93 -7.11 -36.19
C GLU A 63 21.58 -5.79 -35.55
N GLN A 64 20.60 -5.13 -36.10
CA GLN A 64 20.02 -3.92 -35.56
C GLN A 64 19.27 -4.35 -34.28
N LYS A 65 20.00 -4.37 -33.16
CA LYS A 65 19.42 -4.73 -31.88
C LYS A 65 18.25 -3.78 -31.59
N SER A 66 17.04 -4.35 -31.64
CA SER A 66 15.81 -3.67 -31.26
C SER A 66 15.88 -3.22 -29.80
N SER A 67 15.10 -2.21 -29.45
CA SER A 67 14.95 -1.81 -28.04
C SER A 67 14.15 -2.85 -27.27
N TYR A 68 14.57 -3.17 -26.04
CA TYR A 68 13.90 -4.14 -25.16
C TYR A 68 14.12 -3.82 -23.69
N PHE A 69 13.32 -4.43 -22.82
CA PHE A 69 13.49 -4.36 -21.37
C PHE A 69 14.19 -5.62 -20.85
N GLU A 70 15.24 -5.44 -20.07
CA GLU A 70 15.96 -6.52 -19.38
C GLU A 70 15.68 -6.47 -17.88
N LYS A 71 15.17 -7.57 -17.30
CA LYS A 71 14.96 -7.67 -15.85
C LYS A 71 16.27 -7.92 -15.14
N LYS A 72 16.56 -7.12 -14.12
CA LYS A 72 17.76 -7.23 -13.28
C LYS A 72 17.39 -7.22 -11.80
N LEU A 73 18.22 -7.88 -11.00
CA LEU A 73 18.10 -7.89 -9.55
C LEU A 73 19.32 -7.22 -8.93
N TYR A 74 19.09 -6.17 -8.17
CA TYR A 74 20.12 -5.56 -7.33
C TYR A 74 19.92 -6.02 -5.89
N ARG A 75 20.99 -6.45 -5.23
CA ARG A 75 20.92 -6.95 -3.85
C ARG A 75 21.99 -6.32 -2.97
N ILE A 76 21.60 -5.94 -1.77
CA ILE A 76 22.50 -5.66 -0.66
C ILE A 76 22.27 -6.68 0.45
N GLY A 77 23.35 -7.10 1.10
CA GLY A 77 23.30 -7.97 2.27
C GLY A 77 22.81 -7.22 3.51
N LYS A 78 23.29 -7.68 4.69
CA LYS A 78 22.92 -7.08 5.99
C LYS A 78 23.29 -5.59 6.05
N ALA A 79 22.32 -4.75 6.40
CA ALA A 79 22.50 -3.32 6.54
C ALA A 79 21.70 -2.79 7.75
N THR A 80 22.29 -1.87 8.53
CA THR A 80 21.63 -1.17 9.63
C THR A 80 20.84 0.06 9.14
N ASN A 81 21.26 0.61 7.99
CA ASN A 81 20.58 1.68 7.26
C ASN A 81 20.68 1.37 5.77
N ALA A 82 19.68 0.66 5.25
CA ALA A 82 19.68 0.22 3.86
C ALA A 82 19.66 1.40 2.88
N TRP A 83 18.95 2.49 3.21
CA TRP A 83 18.93 3.69 2.37
C TRP A 83 20.33 4.28 2.14
N GLN A 84 21.11 4.42 3.21
CA GLN A 84 22.48 4.94 3.13
C GLN A 84 23.38 4.04 2.28
N VAL A 85 23.24 2.71 2.44
CA VAL A 85 24.02 1.75 1.64
C VAL A 85 23.67 1.87 0.15
N LEU A 86 22.37 1.99 -0.18
CA LEU A 86 21.91 2.16 -1.56
C LEU A 86 22.46 3.46 -2.18
N GLN A 87 22.46 4.57 -1.43
CA GLN A 87 23.05 5.83 -1.89
C GLN A 87 24.56 5.73 -2.17
N ASN A 88 25.29 5.05 -1.29
CA ASN A 88 26.76 4.93 -1.40
C ASN A 88 27.21 3.98 -2.51
N ARG A 89 26.37 3.06 -2.96
CA ARG A 89 26.69 2.05 -3.98
C ARG A 89 26.34 2.46 -5.42
N SER A 90 26.14 3.75 -5.69
CA SER A 90 25.95 4.29 -7.04
C SER A 90 24.87 3.56 -7.85
N ILE A 91 23.73 3.22 -7.23
CA ILE A 91 22.56 2.77 -7.97
C ILE A 91 22.16 3.88 -8.95
N ASN A 92 21.68 3.48 -10.11
CA ASN A 92 21.10 4.40 -11.10
C ASN A 92 20.23 5.49 -10.43
N PRO A 93 20.52 6.79 -10.64
CA PRO A 93 19.79 7.89 -10.02
C PRO A 93 18.27 7.85 -10.22
N THR A 94 17.82 7.40 -11.39
CA THR A 94 16.39 7.22 -11.70
C THR A 94 15.73 6.18 -10.78
N LEU A 95 16.42 5.06 -10.48
CA LEU A 95 15.92 4.06 -9.55
C LEU A 95 15.94 4.60 -8.11
N MET A 96 16.95 5.38 -7.73
CA MET A 96 16.99 6.03 -6.42
C MET A 96 15.84 7.03 -6.23
N GLN A 97 15.48 7.77 -7.28
CA GLN A 97 14.32 8.67 -7.24
C GLN A 97 13.02 7.88 -7.04
N GLN A 98 12.83 6.78 -7.74
CA GLN A 98 11.67 5.90 -7.58
C GLN A 98 11.59 5.28 -6.18
N LEU A 99 12.71 5.10 -5.46
CA LEU A 99 12.74 4.60 -4.09
C LEU A 99 12.39 5.65 -3.03
N LEU A 100 12.27 6.93 -3.37
CA LEU A 100 11.98 8.01 -2.41
C LEU A 100 10.74 7.75 -1.54
N PRO A 101 9.61 7.24 -2.06
CA PRO A 101 8.45 6.90 -1.23
C PRO A 101 8.76 5.86 -0.14
N LEU A 102 9.76 5.01 -0.36
CA LEU A 102 10.19 3.97 0.58
C LEU A 102 11.35 4.41 1.50
N LYS A 103 11.88 5.63 1.33
CA LYS A 103 13.06 6.11 2.08
C LYS A 103 12.92 5.87 3.59
N LYS A 104 11.82 6.32 4.19
CA LYS A 104 11.58 6.17 5.65
C LYS A 104 11.66 4.71 6.11
N ARG A 105 11.15 3.77 5.30
CA ARG A 105 11.19 2.33 5.58
C ARG A 105 12.58 1.76 5.42
N LEU A 106 13.34 2.23 4.44
CA LEU A 106 14.71 1.78 4.13
C LEU A 106 15.78 2.35 5.09
N LEU A 107 15.45 3.32 5.95
CA LEU A 107 16.32 3.76 7.05
C LEU A 107 16.50 2.68 8.12
N GLY A 108 15.69 1.62 8.13
CA GLY A 108 15.77 0.53 9.09
C GLY A 108 16.85 -0.51 8.79
N SER A 109 17.02 -1.45 9.74
CA SER A 109 17.93 -2.58 9.62
C SER A 109 17.28 -3.75 8.90
N PHE A 110 18.01 -4.38 7.97
CA PHE A 110 17.58 -5.53 7.19
C PHE A 110 18.71 -6.57 7.08
N ASN A 111 18.33 -7.84 6.92
CA ASN A 111 19.28 -8.92 6.60
C ASN A 111 19.66 -8.88 5.11
N TYR A 112 18.75 -8.43 4.28
CA TYR A 112 18.96 -8.16 2.85
C TYR A 112 17.91 -7.16 2.35
N VAL A 113 18.24 -6.46 1.25
CA VAL A 113 17.31 -5.73 0.40
C VAL A 113 17.56 -6.13 -1.04
N GLU A 114 16.53 -6.54 -1.75
CA GLU A 114 16.54 -6.92 -3.15
C GLU A 114 15.63 -5.97 -3.92
N ILE A 115 16.13 -5.42 -5.02
CA ILE A 115 15.40 -4.51 -5.91
C ILE A 115 15.37 -5.17 -7.29
N LEU A 116 14.17 -5.64 -7.68
CA LEU A 116 13.91 -6.09 -9.05
C LEU A 116 13.56 -4.88 -9.89
N TYR A 117 14.23 -4.70 -11.02
CA TYR A 117 14.01 -3.58 -11.92
C TYR A 117 14.17 -3.99 -13.37
N ASN A 118 13.61 -3.23 -14.29
CA ASN A 118 13.87 -3.32 -15.71
C ASN A 118 14.87 -2.24 -16.11
N ASP A 119 15.93 -2.62 -16.82
CA ASP A 119 16.70 -1.70 -17.65
C ASP A 119 16.10 -1.64 -19.05
N TYR A 120 15.97 -0.43 -19.58
CA TYR A 120 15.62 -0.24 -20.98
C TYR A 120 16.89 -0.19 -21.82
N ILE A 121 17.01 -1.13 -22.74
CA ILE A 121 18.15 -1.24 -23.65
C ILE A 121 17.72 -0.76 -25.04
N ASN A 122 18.40 0.25 -25.55
CA ASN A 122 18.17 0.79 -26.87
C ASN A 122 19.45 0.64 -27.71
N LYS A 123 19.37 -0.10 -28.83
CA LYS A 123 20.52 -0.39 -29.71
C LYS A 123 21.73 -0.95 -28.97
N GLY A 124 21.48 -1.72 -27.90
CA GLY A 124 22.51 -2.35 -27.07
C GLY A 124 23.09 -1.48 -25.96
N GLU A 125 22.61 -0.24 -25.79
CA GLU A 125 23.00 0.66 -24.69
C GLU A 125 21.89 0.79 -23.67
N ILE A 126 22.27 0.82 -22.38
CA ILE A 126 21.33 1.04 -21.29
C ILE A 126 20.88 2.50 -21.31
N SER A 127 19.57 2.74 -21.30
CA SER A 127 18.99 4.06 -21.11
C SER A 127 18.48 4.20 -19.66
N PRO A 128 19.28 4.74 -18.76
CA PRO A 128 18.98 4.76 -17.32
C PRO A 128 17.68 5.51 -16.98
N ILE A 129 17.32 6.51 -17.77
CA ILE A 129 16.12 7.32 -17.55
C ILE A 129 14.81 6.54 -17.72
N ASN A 130 14.86 5.43 -18.46
CA ASN A 130 13.71 4.56 -18.71
C ASN A 130 13.71 3.30 -17.83
N SER A 131 14.69 3.15 -16.92
CA SER A 131 14.72 2.05 -15.98
C SER A 131 13.59 2.19 -14.97
N LYS A 132 12.89 1.08 -14.67
CA LYS A 132 11.75 1.06 -13.74
C LYS A 132 11.94 -0.01 -12.67
N ILE A 133 11.70 0.36 -11.40
CA ILE A 133 11.59 -0.60 -10.31
C ILE A 133 10.30 -1.40 -10.51
N LEU A 134 10.36 -2.70 -10.28
CA LEU A 134 9.23 -3.64 -10.35
C LEU A 134 8.85 -4.13 -8.94
N ALA A 135 9.86 -4.44 -8.10
CA ALA A 135 9.64 -4.87 -6.75
C ALA A 135 10.82 -4.51 -5.84
N VAL A 136 10.52 -4.28 -4.57
CA VAL A 136 11.51 -4.17 -3.48
C VAL A 136 11.18 -5.22 -2.45
N ARG A 137 12.10 -6.15 -2.19
CA ARG A 137 11.93 -7.25 -1.24
C ARG A 137 12.99 -7.20 -0.14
N THR A 138 12.57 -7.44 1.08
CA THR A 138 13.41 -7.50 2.27
C THR A 138 13.07 -8.76 3.09
N ASN A 139 13.79 -9.01 4.16
CA ASN A 139 13.38 -10.03 5.14
C ASN A 139 12.14 -9.65 5.97
N LYS A 140 11.61 -8.45 5.82
CA LYS A 140 10.47 -7.96 6.61
C LYS A 140 9.21 -7.73 5.78
N TRP A 141 9.36 -7.34 4.52
CA TRP A 141 8.26 -7.00 3.62
C TRP A 141 8.68 -7.11 2.15
N THR A 142 7.69 -7.27 1.28
CA THR A 142 7.83 -7.17 -0.17
C THR A 142 6.79 -6.19 -0.68
N LEU A 143 7.22 -5.25 -1.50
CA LEU A 143 6.39 -4.23 -2.14
C LEU A 143 6.67 -4.23 -3.64
N PHE A 144 5.63 -4.06 -4.41
CA PHE A 144 5.67 -3.99 -5.87
C PHE A 144 5.30 -2.58 -6.31
N SER A 145 5.99 -2.07 -7.31
CA SER A 145 5.68 -0.75 -7.86
C SER A 145 4.44 -0.80 -8.75
N TYR A 146 3.69 0.27 -8.74
CA TYR A 146 2.55 0.51 -9.61
C TYR A 146 2.44 2.00 -9.92
N GLU A 147 2.21 2.33 -11.18
CA GLU A 147 2.05 3.72 -11.60
C GLU A 147 0.58 4.13 -11.47
N VAL A 148 0.32 5.16 -10.67
CA VAL A 148 -0.99 5.76 -10.46
C VAL A 148 -0.89 7.24 -10.81
N ASP A 149 -1.67 7.70 -11.79
CA ASP A 149 -1.72 9.09 -12.23
C ASP A 149 -0.32 9.71 -12.55
N GLY A 150 0.59 8.89 -13.09
CA GLY A 150 1.96 9.29 -13.44
C GLY A 150 2.96 9.25 -12.28
N GLU A 151 2.51 8.93 -11.08
CA GLU A 151 3.37 8.78 -9.90
C GLU A 151 3.63 7.30 -9.58
N MET A 152 4.86 6.99 -9.13
CA MET A 152 5.24 5.64 -8.74
C MET A 152 4.81 5.38 -7.30
N GLU A 153 3.86 4.48 -7.13
CA GLU A 153 3.40 4.00 -5.82
C GLU A 153 3.83 2.55 -5.57
N TYR A 154 3.70 2.10 -4.33
CA TYR A 154 4.08 0.77 -3.91
C TYR A 154 2.97 0.08 -3.14
N TYR A 155 2.77 -1.22 -3.41
CA TYR A 155 1.74 -2.03 -2.77
C TYR A 155 2.28 -3.41 -2.41
N ASP A 156 1.74 -4.01 -1.35
CA ASP A 156 1.97 -5.42 -1.04
C ASP A 156 1.19 -6.34 -2.01
N ILE A 157 1.36 -7.64 -1.89
CA ILE A 157 0.67 -8.62 -2.76
C ILE A 157 -0.85 -8.56 -2.64
N ASP A 158 -1.37 -8.06 -1.53
CA ASP A 158 -2.80 -7.88 -1.28
C ASP A 158 -3.33 -6.51 -1.77
N GLY A 159 -2.46 -5.69 -2.37
CA GLY A 159 -2.81 -4.36 -2.86
C GLY A 159 -2.92 -3.30 -1.77
N ASN A 160 -2.32 -3.51 -0.60
CA ASN A 160 -2.26 -2.49 0.43
C ASN A 160 -1.02 -1.62 0.24
N ALA A 161 -1.19 -0.30 0.32
CA ALA A 161 -0.07 0.63 0.38
C ALA A 161 0.75 0.42 1.68
N PRO A 162 2.05 0.69 1.66
CA PRO A 162 2.91 0.48 2.82
C PRO A 162 2.55 1.34 4.03
N ASP A 163 1.99 2.51 3.81
CA ASP A 163 1.57 3.39 4.89
C ASP A 163 0.16 3.05 5.37
N LEU A 164 0.02 2.95 6.69
CA LEU A 164 -1.28 2.70 7.30
C LEU A 164 -2.10 3.99 7.33
N ALA A 165 -3.39 3.87 7.05
CA ALA A 165 -4.35 4.97 7.18
C ALA A 165 -4.66 5.30 8.64
N MET A 166 -4.35 4.39 9.57
CA MET A 166 -4.62 4.53 10.99
C MET A 166 -3.41 4.19 11.85
N ASP A 167 -3.28 4.90 12.97
CA ASP A 167 -2.36 4.53 14.05
C ASP A 167 -2.95 3.41 14.88
N ARG A 168 -2.10 2.54 15.42
CA ARG A 168 -2.56 1.42 16.25
C ARG A 168 -3.13 1.87 17.58
N VAL A 169 -2.56 2.92 18.17
CA VAL A 169 -2.95 3.46 19.47
C VAL A 169 -3.07 4.98 19.43
N PRO A 170 -3.99 5.57 20.20
CA PRO A 170 -4.29 7.00 20.15
C PRO A 170 -3.35 7.88 21.00
N PHE A 171 -2.46 7.29 21.78
CA PHE A 171 -1.44 7.99 22.58
C PHE A 171 -0.35 7.01 23.04
N ALA A 172 0.77 7.55 23.55
CA ALA A 172 1.82 6.75 24.18
C ALA A 172 1.35 6.27 25.57
N TYR A 173 0.91 5.02 25.65
CA TYR A 173 0.41 4.41 26.89
C TYR A 173 1.54 3.75 27.71
N THR A 174 1.34 3.61 29.02
CA THR A 174 2.34 2.99 29.89
C THR A 174 2.28 1.46 29.85
N ARG A 175 1.05 0.90 29.90
CA ARG A 175 0.80 -0.54 29.84
C ARG A 175 -0.66 -0.83 29.48
N ILE A 176 -0.94 -2.04 29.05
CA ILE A 176 -2.30 -2.56 28.94
C ILE A 176 -2.72 -3.07 30.32
N THR A 177 -3.84 -2.57 30.85
CA THR A 177 -4.38 -2.99 32.15
C THR A 177 -5.45 -4.04 32.03
N SER A 178 -6.15 -4.10 30.87
CA SER A 178 -7.10 -5.15 30.54
C SER A 178 -7.03 -5.39 29.01
N PRO A 179 -6.70 -6.60 28.55
CA PRO A 179 -6.69 -6.93 27.13
C PRO A 179 -8.10 -7.09 26.58
N PHE A 180 -8.20 -7.11 25.24
CA PHE A 180 -9.39 -7.54 24.51
C PHE A 180 -9.69 -9.00 24.82
N ASP A 181 -10.95 -9.30 25.23
CA ASP A 181 -11.40 -10.66 25.53
C ASP A 181 -12.93 -10.76 25.45
N LEU A 182 -13.44 -11.37 24.38
CA LEU A 182 -14.88 -11.56 24.19
C LEU A 182 -15.48 -12.64 25.11
N HIS A 183 -14.64 -13.45 25.76
CA HIS A 183 -15.07 -14.54 26.64
C HIS A 183 -14.71 -14.27 28.11
N ARG A 184 -14.36 -13.03 28.46
CA ARG A 184 -13.95 -12.65 29.80
C ARG A 184 -15.03 -13.03 30.82
N ARG A 185 -14.64 -13.86 31.80
CA ARG A 185 -15.50 -14.26 32.92
C ARG A 185 -15.34 -13.27 34.07
N HIS A 186 -16.48 -12.78 34.61
CA HIS A 186 -16.47 -11.96 35.79
C HIS A 186 -16.01 -12.81 37.01
N PRO A 187 -15.01 -12.37 37.78
CA PRO A 187 -14.36 -13.20 38.82
C PRO A 187 -15.29 -13.68 39.93
N ILE A 188 -16.39 -12.94 40.22
CA ILE A 188 -17.33 -13.26 41.27
C ILE A 188 -18.58 -13.94 40.71
N THR A 189 -19.17 -13.41 39.67
CA THR A 189 -20.46 -13.91 39.15
C THR A 189 -20.32 -15.00 38.12
N HIS A 190 -19.10 -15.29 37.66
CA HIS A 190 -18.77 -16.23 36.59
C HIS A 190 -19.52 -16.02 35.28
N ARG A 191 -20.29 -14.94 35.14
CA ARG A 191 -20.99 -14.56 33.92
C ARG A 191 -19.99 -14.03 32.89
N ILE A 192 -20.21 -14.37 31.63
CA ILE A 192 -19.43 -13.80 30.53
C ILE A 192 -19.80 -12.32 30.41
N ARG A 193 -18.78 -11.46 30.51
CA ARG A 193 -18.86 -10.04 30.27
C ARG A 193 -17.75 -9.64 29.29
N PRO A 194 -18.03 -9.62 27.99
CA PRO A 194 -17.03 -9.30 26.97
C PRO A 194 -16.32 -7.98 27.25
N HIS A 195 -15.02 -7.94 26.94
CA HIS A 195 -14.23 -6.73 26.88
C HIS A 195 -13.88 -6.47 25.41
N GLU A 196 -14.68 -5.60 24.77
CA GLU A 196 -14.67 -5.36 23.33
C GLU A 196 -13.56 -4.41 22.87
N GLY A 197 -12.64 -4.04 23.78
CA GLY A 197 -11.50 -3.17 23.51
C GLY A 197 -10.30 -3.51 24.37
N VAL A 198 -9.36 -2.59 24.46
CA VAL A 198 -8.21 -2.66 25.38
C VAL A 198 -8.22 -1.46 26.31
N ASP A 199 -7.85 -1.68 27.56
CA ASP A 199 -7.70 -0.61 28.56
C ASP A 199 -6.23 -0.18 28.61
N LEU A 200 -5.96 1.03 28.13
CA LEU A 200 -4.63 1.62 28.02
C LEU A 200 -4.37 2.57 29.18
N LYS A 201 -3.39 2.24 30.04
CA LYS A 201 -2.99 3.06 31.20
C LYS A 201 -2.29 4.34 30.75
N GLY A 202 -2.73 5.48 31.29
CA GLY A 202 -2.11 6.79 31.12
C GLY A 202 -2.40 7.71 32.30
N SER A 203 -1.81 8.90 32.30
CA SER A 203 -2.11 9.93 33.29
C SER A 203 -3.46 10.59 33.01
N TYR A 204 -4.21 10.95 34.04
CA TYR A 204 -5.45 11.72 33.88
C TYR A 204 -5.17 13.03 33.14
N GLY A 205 -6.01 13.36 32.15
CA GLY A 205 -5.85 14.54 31.33
C GLY A 205 -4.91 14.39 30.14
N THR A 206 -4.26 13.22 29.92
CA THR A 206 -3.43 12.96 28.75
C THR A 206 -4.23 13.20 27.48
N PRO A 207 -3.72 13.98 26.49
CA PRO A 207 -4.39 14.17 25.22
C PRO A 207 -4.55 12.86 24.44
N ILE A 208 -5.73 12.63 23.90
CA ILE A 208 -6.09 11.47 23.08
C ILE A 208 -6.30 11.95 21.65
N ALA A 209 -5.59 11.34 20.71
CA ALA A 209 -5.70 11.65 19.31
C ALA A 209 -6.62 10.68 18.56
N SER A 210 -7.26 11.14 17.48
CA SER A 210 -7.90 10.26 16.52
C SER A 210 -6.84 9.39 15.85
N THR A 211 -7.05 8.08 15.82
CA THR A 211 -6.10 7.16 15.20
C THR A 211 -6.12 7.18 13.67
N GLY A 212 -7.17 7.72 13.06
CA GLY A 212 -7.30 7.86 11.61
C GLY A 212 -8.11 9.09 11.21
N ASP A 213 -8.09 9.42 9.92
CA ASP A 213 -9.01 10.38 9.33
C ASP A 213 -10.44 9.83 9.45
N GLY A 214 -11.42 10.69 9.75
CA GLY A 214 -12.81 10.23 9.87
C GLY A 214 -13.82 11.32 10.20
N ILE A 215 -15.03 10.87 10.54
CA ILE A 215 -16.14 11.71 10.99
C ILE A 215 -16.55 11.23 12.38
N VAL A 216 -16.67 12.14 13.31
CA VAL A 216 -17.19 11.85 14.67
C VAL A 216 -18.67 11.52 14.54
N THR A 217 -19.06 10.28 14.84
CA THR A 217 -20.44 9.83 14.82
C THR A 217 -21.12 9.96 16.18
N PHE A 218 -20.35 10.03 17.25
CA PHE A 218 -20.83 10.27 18.61
C PHE A 218 -19.79 11.03 19.44
N ALA A 219 -20.24 12.00 20.21
CA ALA A 219 -19.44 12.73 21.19
C ALA A 219 -20.34 13.11 22.38
N GLY A 220 -20.22 12.40 23.52
CA GLY A 220 -21.14 12.60 24.62
C GLY A 220 -21.00 11.58 25.75
N TRP A 221 -22.03 11.47 26.59
CA TRP A 221 -22.11 10.49 27.67
C TRP A 221 -22.86 9.24 27.24
N GLN A 222 -22.29 8.07 27.50
CA GLN A 222 -22.94 6.77 27.29
C GLN A 222 -22.73 5.87 28.49
N ASN A 223 -23.82 5.21 28.96
CA ASN A 223 -23.77 4.32 30.09
C ASN A 223 -22.69 3.21 29.90
N GLY A 224 -21.89 3.00 30.95
CA GLY A 224 -20.75 2.10 30.90
C GLY A 224 -19.47 2.82 30.48
N TYR A 225 -19.43 3.41 29.32
CA TYR A 225 -18.26 4.13 28.77
C TYR A 225 -17.97 5.47 29.43
N GLY A 226 -18.96 6.10 30.10
CA GLY A 226 -18.84 7.49 30.56
C GLY A 226 -18.82 8.47 29.39
N ARG A 227 -17.90 9.42 29.37
CA ARG A 227 -17.66 10.27 28.19
C ARG A 227 -16.98 9.45 27.11
N LEU A 228 -17.60 9.45 25.92
CA LEU A 228 -17.24 8.62 24.79
C LEU A 228 -17.15 9.48 23.53
N VAL A 229 -16.14 9.24 22.72
CA VAL A 229 -16.06 9.67 21.33
C VAL A 229 -16.05 8.43 20.45
N ILE A 230 -16.83 8.45 19.35
CA ILE A 230 -16.83 7.43 18.29
C ILE A 230 -16.45 8.12 16.99
N VAL A 231 -15.46 7.59 16.28
CA VAL A 231 -15.02 8.07 14.98
C VAL A 231 -15.24 6.98 13.97
N ASN A 232 -16.03 7.29 12.93
CA ASN A 232 -16.18 6.43 11.76
C ASN A 232 -15.12 6.80 10.74
N HIS A 233 -14.34 5.80 10.34
CA HIS A 233 -13.30 5.91 9.32
C HIS A 233 -13.81 5.34 8.00
N ASN A 234 -13.02 5.50 6.93
CA ASN A 234 -13.37 4.86 5.67
C ASN A 234 -13.23 3.33 5.76
N ASN A 235 -13.84 2.62 4.80
CA ASN A 235 -13.74 1.16 4.65
C ASN A 235 -14.30 0.35 5.84
N GLY A 236 -15.37 0.84 6.48
CA GLY A 236 -16.08 0.11 7.55
C GLY A 236 -15.38 0.13 8.92
N TYR A 237 -14.27 0.83 9.06
CA TYR A 237 -13.58 0.96 10.35
C TYR A 237 -14.23 2.01 11.24
N GLU A 238 -14.37 1.69 12.53
CA GLU A 238 -14.82 2.58 13.60
C GLU A 238 -13.88 2.45 14.80
N THR A 239 -13.60 3.57 15.47
CA THR A 239 -12.86 3.56 16.74
C THR A 239 -13.67 4.23 17.84
N ARG A 240 -13.53 3.70 19.06
CA ARG A 240 -14.21 4.22 20.27
C ARG A 240 -13.20 4.56 21.34
N TYR A 241 -13.43 5.69 22.00
CA TYR A 241 -12.57 6.27 23.02
C TYR A 241 -13.42 6.54 24.26
N GLY A 242 -13.34 5.65 25.24
CA GLY A 242 -14.16 5.67 26.45
C GLY A 242 -13.43 6.18 27.70
N HIS A 243 -14.19 6.40 28.77
CA HIS A 243 -13.75 6.86 30.09
C HIS A 243 -13.06 8.24 30.11
N LEU A 244 -13.40 9.09 29.11
CA LEU A 244 -12.75 10.39 28.93
C LEU A 244 -13.04 11.37 30.06
N SER A 245 -12.11 12.30 30.35
CA SER A 245 -12.31 13.43 31.25
C SER A 245 -12.91 14.65 30.54
N ALA A 246 -12.56 14.85 29.27
CA ALA A 246 -13.09 15.93 28.45
C ALA A 246 -13.19 15.46 26.99
N ILE A 247 -14.10 16.07 26.23
CA ILE A 247 -14.29 15.86 24.78
C ILE A 247 -14.05 17.20 24.11
N ASP A 248 -13.17 17.22 23.10
CA ASP A 248 -12.74 18.44 22.40
C ASP A 248 -13.32 18.52 20.97
N VAL A 249 -14.26 17.62 20.62
CA VAL A 249 -14.91 17.52 19.30
C VAL A 249 -16.41 17.36 19.43
N SER A 250 -17.14 17.57 18.33
CA SER A 250 -18.60 17.43 18.25
C SER A 250 -19.00 16.38 17.25
N THR A 251 -20.19 15.77 17.42
CA THR A 251 -20.81 14.87 16.45
C THR A 251 -20.97 15.58 15.11
N GLY A 252 -20.59 14.88 14.01
CA GLY A 252 -20.56 15.41 12.64
C GLY A 252 -19.24 16.08 12.25
N GLN A 253 -18.33 16.34 13.21
CA GLN A 253 -17.06 16.97 12.94
C GLN A 253 -16.13 16.00 12.18
N ARG A 254 -15.43 16.51 11.14
CA ARG A 254 -14.33 15.81 10.47
C ARG A 254 -13.07 15.95 11.33
N VAL A 255 -12.36 14.85 11.50
CA VAL A 255 -11.09 14.78 12.22
C VAL A 255 -10.01 14.17 11.36
N LYS A 256 -8.76 14.55 11.61
CA LYS A 256 -7.57 14.01 10.97
C LYS A 256 -6.84 13.04 11.88
N ARG A 257 -6.15 12.08 11.31
CA ARG A 257 -5.19 11.21 12.02
C ARG A 257 -4.21 12.07 12.83
N GLY A 258 -4.04 11.74 14.11
CA GLY A 258 -3.19 12.50 15.04
C GLY A 258 -3.82 13.77 15.60
N GLN A 259 -5.01 14.20 15.16
CA GLN A 259 -5.72 15.32 15.75
C GLN A 259 -6.21 14.96 17.16
N PHE A 260 -5.95 15.82 18.13
CA PHE A 260 -6.48 15.66 19.49
C PHE A 260 -8.00 15.85 19.48
N ILE A 261 -8.70 14.87 20.10
CA ILE A 261 -10.17 14.79 20.11
C ILE A 261 -10.74 14.75 21.54
N ALA A 262 -9.91 14.41 22.53
CA ALA A 262 -10.36 14.20 23.90
C ALA A 262 -9.19 14.18 24.88
N LYS A 263 -9.52 14.04 26.18
CA LYS A 263 -8.54 13.83 27.26
C LYS A 263 -8.87 12.58 28.06
N LEU A 264 -7.84 11.78 28.38
CA LEU A 264 -7.93 10.58 29.20
C LEU A 264 -8.54 10.88 30.57
N GLY A 265 -9.41 10.01 31.03
CA GLY A 265 -10.12 10.25 32.30
C GLY A 265 -10.38 8.98 33.13
N ASN A 266 -11.49 9.02 33.86
CA ASN A 266 -11.99 7.95 34.73
C ASN A 266 -13.53 8.03 34.84
N SER A 267 -14.22 8.43 33.78
CA SER A 267 -15.69 8.58 33.78
C SER A 267 -16.39 7.26 33.48
N GLY A 268 -17.65 7.13 33.88
CA GLY A 268 -18.44 5.90 33.66
C GLY A 268 -18.07 4.77 34.64
N ILE A 269 -18.12 3.52 34.16
CA ILE A 269 -17.77 2.34 34.94
C ILE A 269 -16.26 2.07 34.82
N SER A 270 -15.47 2.76 35.63
CA SER A 270 -14.01 2.71 35.63
C SER A 270 -13.46 2.80 37.03
N THR A 271 -12.42 2.02 37.36
CA THR A 271 -11.78 1.95 38.69
C THR A 271 -10.55 2.85 38.79
N GLY A 272 -10.10 3.48 37.75
CA GLY A 272 -8.92 4.35 37.72
C GLY A 272 -8.63 4.93 36.36
N ALA A 273 -7.76 5.94 36.29
CA ALA A 273 -7.47 6.63 35.04
C ALA A 273 -6.89 5.69 33.97
N HIS A 274 -7.62 5.50 32.90
CA HIS A 274 -7.24 4.75 31.68
C HIS A 274 -8.13 5.16 30.51
N LEU A 275 -7.71 4.80 29.30
CA LEU A 275 -8.54 4.88 28.11
C LEU A 275 -9.04 3.49 27.77
N HIS A 276 -10.36 3.32 27.65
CA HIS A 276 -10.94 2.17 26.96
C HIS A 276 -10.96 2.47 25.45
N TYR A 277 -10.24 1.65 24.68
CA TYR A 277 -10.06 1.86 23.23
C TYR A 277 -10.52 0.64 22.46
N GLU A 278 -11.45 0.87 21.48
CA GLU A 278 -11.96 -0.18 20.61
C GLU A 278 -11.63 0.12 19.15
N VAL A 279 -11.43 -0.95 18.37
CA VAL A 279 -11.45 -0.95 16.91
C VAL A 279 -12.54 -1.91 16.46
N ARG A 280 -13.44 -1.43 15.61
CA ARG A 280 -14.52 -2.22 15.03
C ARG A 280 -14.41 -2.20 13.51
N ILE A 281 -14.78 -3.32 12.88
CA ILE A 281 -14.89 -3.43 11.43
C ILE A 281 -16.31 -3.93 11.13
N GLU A 282 -17.08 -3.16 10.36
CA GLU A 282 -18.50 -3.42 10.08
C GLU A 282 -19.31 -3.67 11.39
N GLY A 283 -19.01 -2.90 12.44
CA GLY A 283 -19.66 -3.00 13.75
C GLY A 283 -19.16 -4.14 14.65
N ILE A 284 -18.35 -5.07 14.16
CA ILE A 284 -17.79 -6.19 14.92
C ILE A 284 -16.50 -5.74 15.62
N PRO A 285 -16.36 -5.95 16.96
CA PRO A 285 -15.15 -5.59 17.70
C PRO A 285 -14.00 -6.55 17.39
N TYR A 286 -12.80 -6.00 17.23
CA TYR A 286 -11.55 -6.73 17.03
C TYR A 286 -10.51 -6.25 18.06
N ASP A 287 -9.55 -7.13 18.37
CA ASP A 287 -8.42 -6.74 19.23
C ASP A 287 -7.62 -5.61 18.59
N PRO A 288 -7.61 -4.41 19.16
CA PRO A 288 -6.90 -3.25 18.61
C PRO A 288 -5.41 -3.48 18.44
N MET A 289 -4.82 -4.38 19.24
CA MET A 289 -3.37 -4.62 19.22
C MET A 289 -2.92 -5.50 18.07
N THR A 290 -3.81 -6.35 17.55
CA THR A 290 -3.47 -7.36 16.53
C THR A 290 -4.22 -7.21 15.22
N VAL A 291 -5.39 -6.53 15.21
CA VAL A 291 -6.21 -6.34 14.00
C VAL A 291 -5.41 -5.75 12.84
N LYS A 292 -5.66 -6.22 11.63
CA LYS A 292 -5.09 -5.62 10.42
C LYS A 292 -5.70 -4.24 10.23
N LEU A 293 -4.87 -3.21 10.30
CA LEU A 293 -5.31 -1.82 10.07
C LEU A 293 -5.34 -1.53 8.57
N PRO A 294 -6.22 -0.62 8.12
CA PRO A 294 -6.32 -0.27 6.71
C PRO A 294 -5.06 0.46 6.25
N SER A 295 -4.68 0.21 5.01
CA SER A 295 -3.62 0.98 4.35
C SER A 295 -4.17 2.31 3.81
N TYR A 296 -3.26 3.26 3.63
CA TYR A 296 -3.57 4.52 2.97
C TYR A 296 -3.65 4.24 1.46
N HIS A 297 -4.74 4.64 0.79
CA HIS A 297 -4.97 4.40 -0.64
C HIS A 297 -4.71 2.95 -1.11
N PRO A 298 -5.47 1.94 -0.63
CA PRO A 298 -5.33 0.58 -1.15
C PRO A 298 -5.79 0.52 -2.60
N LEU A 299 -5.25 -0.43 -3.36
CA LEU A 299 -5.73 -0.68 -4.73
C LEU A 299 -7.23 -1.01 -4.74
N PRO A 300 -7.99 -0.51 -5.72
CA PRO A 300 -9.40 -0.84 -5.88
C PRO A 300 -9.63 -2.35 -5.98
N LYS A 301 -10.70 -2.85 -5.38
CA LYS A 301 -11.04 -4.29 -5.39
C LYS A 301 -11.08 -4.88 -6.81
N SER A 302 -11.54 -4.11 -7.80
CA SER A 302 -11.58 -4.52 -9.22
C SER A 302 -10.21 -4.81 -9.83
N LYS A 303 -9.13 -4.24 -9.28
CA LYS A 303 -7.75 -4.44 -9.78
C LYS A 303 -7.01 -5.57 -9.04
N LEU A 304 -7.51 -6.10 -7.93
CA LEU A 304 -6.77 -7.03 -7.07
C LEU A 304 -6.45 -8.37 -7.74
N THR A 305 -7.33 -8.92 -8.59
CA THR A 305 -7.07 -10.19 -9.28
C THR A 305 -5.88 -10.08 -10.22
N THR A 306 -5.90 -9.08 -11.09
CA THR A 306 -4.80 -8.78 -12.03
C THR A 306 -3.53 -8.40 -11.27
N TRP A 307 -3.66 -7.66 -10.16
CA TRP A 307 -2.55 -7.29 -9.31
C TRP A 307 -1.82 -8.49 -8.71
N LYS A 308 -2.55 -9.49 -8.19
CA LYS A 308 -1.96 -10.72 -7.66
C LYS A 308 -1.21 -11.52 -8.72
N GLN A 309 -1.74 -11.61 -9.93
CA GLN A 309 -1.04 -12.25 -11.06
C GLN A 309 0.28 -11.52 -11.37
N TYR A 310 0.22 -10.20 -11.47
CA TYR A 310 1.36 -9.34 -11.73
C TYR A 310 2.45 -9.45 -10.65
N SER A 311 2.06 -9.42 -9.39
CA SER A 311 2.96 -9.54 -8.25
C SER A 311 3.66 -10.91 -8.19
N ASN A 312 2.95 -11.99 -8.53
CA ASN A 312 3.50 -13.34 -8.56
C ASN A 312 4.56 -13.50 -9.66
N ILE A 313 4.33 -12.93 -10.86
CA ILE A 313 5.33 -12.91 -11.94
C ILE A 313 6.64 -12.27 -11.47
N TYR A 314 6.58 -11.23 -10.65
CA TYR A 314 7.78 -10.59 -10.12
C TYR A 314 8.47 -11.41 -9.02
N LEU A 315 7.72 -12.11 -8.18
CA LEU A 315 8.30 -13.04 -7.20
C LEU A 315 9.01 -14.21 -7.87
N GLU A 316 8.42 -14.75 -8.94
CA GLU A 316 9.04 -15.78 -9.77
C GLU A 316 10.33 -15.27 -10.43
N ALA A 317 10.29 -14.08 -11.03
CA ALA A 317 11.48 -13.46 -11.65
C ALA A 317 12.62 -13.27 -10.66
N ILE A 318 12.36 -12.82 -9.42
CA ILE A 318 13.38 -12.71 -8.37
C ILE A 318 13.98 -14.10 -8.08
N THR A 319 13.14 -15.12 -8.01
CA THR A 319 13.56 -16.49 -7.70
C THR A 319 14.42 -17.07 -8.81
N ASP A 320 14.05 -16.87 -10.06
CA ASP A 320 14.74 -17.40 -11.23
C ASP A 320 16.08 -16.72 -11.48
N ILE A 321 16.17 -15.39 -11.33
CA ILE A 321 17.44 -14.66 -11.40
C ILE A 321 18.42 -15.19 -10.34
N LYS A 322 17.91 -15.49 -9.13
CA LYS A 322 18.76 -16.05 -8.05
C LYS A 322 19.26 -17.46 -8.35
N LYS A 323 18.45 -18.32 -9.00
CA LYS A 323 18.89 -19.67 -9.41
C LYS A 323 19.97 -19.65 -10.50
N GLN A 324 20.00 -18.61 -11.34
CA GLN A 324 20.98 -18.43 -12.42
C GLN A 324 22.36 -17.98 -11.95
N GLY A 325 22.62 -17.96 -10.64
CA GLY A 325 23.95 -17.69 -10.07
C GLY A 325 24.22 -16.18 -9.88
N TYR A 326 23.24 -15.46 -9.35
CA TYR A 326 23.44 -14.08 -8.95
C TYR A 326 24.61 -13.95 -7.95
N THR A 327 25.70 -13.33 -8.39
CA THR A 327 26.83 -12.97 -7.51
C THR A 327 26.55 -11.58 -6.92
N ASP A 328 26.55 -11.48 -5.58
CA ASP A 328 26.52 -10.20 -4.86
C ASP A 328 27.70 -9.33 -5.37
N LYS A 329 27.42 -8.20 -6.01
CA LYS A 329 28.42 -7.19 -6.38
C LYS A 329 28.61 -6.19 -5.26
#